data_93848f2e329e660908b3cf5341d942eb
#
_entry.id   93848f2e329e660908b3cf5341d942eb
#
_cell.length_a   1.000
_cell.length_b   1.000
_cell.length_c   1.000
_cell.angle_alpha   90.00
_cell.angle_beta   90.00
_cell.angle_gamma   90.00
#
_symmetry.space_group_name_H-M   'P 1'
#
loop_
_entity.id
_entity.type
_entity.pdbx_description
1 polymer ?
#
loop_
_entity_poly.entity_id
_entity_poly.type
_entity_poly.pdbx_seq_one_letter_code
_entity_poly.pdbx_strand_id
1 'polypeptide(L)'
;VVDGVPVSSGNTGQMSGELYSTNNIMNTLNPEDIESISVLKDAAASSLYGSRAANGVILITTKKGQIGKPVVTLKAEVGFTPCWATDNYETASVQENVNMLYTVFHDARTSGKGETDEKAAAYAIGQLNSRFNKHGYQFTTNGTGAYENVNILEYDNSGRGGKYYDWDKAYFRTAIYQTYDMSVSGATQNTNYYTSLSYTQDEGRLKMNSFDRVSGRLNLTQKVGKFLELTTNASLARTKKSGYNDTRNTGSNYFMQTRNLLWGLYWPTDYKTGELWTERYGSYAYNGLYYDKEWENGSTSTKIIAAETLTLHLMPGLDLRSIYSYDNTTVKDHIYYSANHYKGSADNGNVNEYRTTYEKMVTSTTANYTGTFDKHTVGTMVGFEAEKNKTDYVRATGSNLAVSTIHTVSTAGTQTSAGYSWGNSMVSVLSKLDYNYDERYFISGSYRRDGSSRLSKQERWGNFWSVAGAWNIMREGFMSKYSFLSNLRIRASYGIN
;
A
#
# COMPACT_ATOMS: atom_id res chain seq x y z
N VAL A 1 10.16 9.76 -7.67
CA VAL A 1 10.59 11.16 -7.65
C VAL A 1 9.36 12.03 -7.79
N VAL A 2 9.16 13.01 -6.91
CA VAL A 2 8.04 13.96 -6.95
C VAL A 2 8.64 15.37 -7.17
N ASP A 3 8.24 16.08 -8.21
CA ASP A 3 8.72 17.42 -8.58
C ASP A 3 10.25 17.55 -8.59
N GLY A 4 10.94 16.51 -9.04
CA GLY A 4 12.41 16.45 -9.09
C GLY A 4 13.09 15.99 -7.79
N VAL A 5 12.32 15.76 -6.72
CA VAL A 5 12.83 15.34 -5.41
C VAL A 5 12.70 13.83 -5.25
N PRO A 6 13.79 13.08 -4.96
CA PRO A 6 13.71 11.69 -4.58
C PRO A 6 13.00 11.53 -3.23
N VAL A 7 11.84 10.89 -3.23
CA VAL A 7 11.04 10.64 -2.02
C VAL A 7 11.20 9.21 -1.54
N SER A 8 10.92 8.96 -0.27
CA SER A 8 10.85 7.62 0.29
C SER A 8 9.71 6.86 -0.38
N SER A 9 9.98 5.65 -0.84
CA SER A 9 9.01 4.75 -1.48
C SER A 9 9.09 3.36 -0.85
N GLY A 10 8.04 2.57 -1.02
CA GLY A 10 7.96 1.20 -0.51
C GLY A 10 6.90 1.02 0.57
N ASN A 11 6.81 -0.20 1.03
CA ASN A 11 5.88 -0.56 2.08
C ASN A 11 6.48 -0.22 3.44
N THR A 12 5.89 0.73 4.11
CA THR A 12 6.05 0.92 5.55
C THR A 12 5.06 -0.01 6.23
N GLY A 13 5.32 -1.31 6.18
CA GLY A 13 4.46 -2.30 6.80
C GLY A 13 4.43 -2.16 8.30
N GLN A 14 3.33 -2.57 8.92
CA GLN A 14 3.30 -2.86 10.33
C GLN A 14 4.46 -3.81 10.61
N MET A 15 5.36 -3.41 11.51
CA MET A 15 6.59 -4.15 11.81
C MET A 15 6.34 -5.36 12.72
N SER A 16 5.10 -5.77 12.91
CA SER A 16 4.79 -7.03 13.57
C SER A 16 4.84 -8.15 12.53
N GLY A 17 5.56 -9.20 12.81
CA GLY A 17 5.61 -10.39 11.93
C GLY A 17 4.24 -11.09 11.75
N GLU A 18 3.22 -10.62 12.45
CA GLU A 18 1.85 -11.14 12.38
C GLU A 18 0.96 -10.41 11.36
N LEU A 19 1.37 -9.22 10.89
CA LEU A 19 0.54 -8.35 10.07
C LEU A 19 1.24 -8.03 8.75
N TYR A 20 0.75 -8.61 7.66
CA TYR A 20 1.24 -8.35 6.31
C TYR A 20 0.54 -7.17 5.61
N SER A 21 -0.40 -6.52 6.28
CA SER A 21 -1.07 -5.37 5.69
C SER A 21 -0.09 -4.20 5.57
N THR A 22 0.46 -4.07 4.38
CA THR A 22 1.44 -3.05 4.06
C THR A 22 0.79 -1.68 3.92
N ASN A 23 1.37 -0.69 4.58
CA ASN A 23 1.02 0.70 4.38
C ASN A 23 1.96 1.28 3.31
N ASN A 24 1.50 1.32 2.06
CA ASN A 24 2.30 1.93 1.00
C ASN A 24 2.39 3.44 1.22
N ILE A 25 3.62 3.97 1.30
CA ILE A 25 3.85 5.42 1.45
C ILE A 25 3.16 6.23 0.34
N MET A 26 2.98 5.65 -0.85
CA MET A 26 2.30 6.33 -1.97
C MET A 26 0.82 6.62 -1.68
N ASN A 27 0.18 5.91 -0.74
CA ASN A 27 -1.19 6.22 -0.31
C ASN A 27 -1.32 7.61 0.35
N THR A 28 -0.20 8.24 0.71
CA THR A 28 -0.18 9.61 1.23
C THR A 28 -0.26 10.68 0.14
N LEU A 29 -0.02 10.33 -1.13
CA LEU A 29 -0.18 11.26 -2.25
C LEU A 29 -1.65 11.35 -2.66
N ASN A 30 -2.13 12.60 -2.82
CA ASN A 30 -3.44 12.82 -3.40
C ASN A 30 -3.36 12.74 -4.93
N PRO A 31 -4.10 11.83 -5.60
CA PRO A 31 -4.12 11.75 -7.06
C PRO A 31 -4.56 13.05 -7.73
N GLU A 32 -5.45 13.82 -7.10
CA GLU A 32 -5.94 15.10 -7.62
C GLU A 32 -4.87 16.19 -7.69
N ASP A 33 -3.75 16.06 -6.96
CA ASP A 33 -2.62 16.98 -7.06
C ASP A 33 -1.67 16.66 -8.23
N ILE A 34 -1.84 15.51 -8.89
CA ILE A 34 -0.94 15.03 -9.92
C ILE A 34 -1.33 15.61 -11.28
N GLU A 35 -0.37 16.20 -11.98
CA GLU A 35 -0.51 16.65 -13.36
C GLU A 35 -0.10 15.55 -14.35
N SER A 36 1.02 14.87 -14.09
CA SER A 36 1.51 13.80 -14.96
C SER A 36 2.37 12.78 -14.22
N ILE A 37 2.39 11.55 -14.76
CA ILE A 37 3.24 10.47 -14.31
C ILE A 37 4.03 9.97 -15.52
N SER A 38 5.37 9.97 -15.41
CA SER A 38 6.27 9.41 -16.43
C SER A 38 7.08 8.27 -15.84
N VAL A 39 7.18 7.16 -16.58
CA VAL A 39 7.96 5.99 -16.16
C VAL A 39 9.19 5.86 -17.05
N LEU A 40 10.37 6.02 -16.45
CA LEU A 40 11.66 5.84 -17.11
C LEU A 40 12.07 4.38 -16.99
N LYS A 41 12.05 3.66 -18.12
CA LYS A 41 12.32 2.22 -18.18
C LYS A 41 13.67 1.89 -18.84
N ASP A 42 14.19 2.82 -19.63
CA ASP A 42 15.45 2.63 -20.36
C ASP A 42 16.64 3.24 -19.63
N ALA A 43 17.84 2.69 -19.90
CA ALA A 43 19.08 3.10 -19.24
C ALA A 43 19.43 4.56 -19.54
N ALA A 44 19.14 5.06 -20.75
CA ALA A 44 19.44 6.44 -21.13
C ALA A 44 18.65 7.47 -20.31
N ALA A 45 17.37 7.16 -19.99
CA ALA A 45 16.53 8.04 -19.20
C ALA A 45 16.80 7.90 -17.69
N SER A 46 17.20 6.72 -17.23
CA SER A 46 17.30 6.40 -15.81
C SER A 46 18.72 6.55 -15.23
N SER A 47 19.79 6.57 -16.05
CA SER A 47 21.19 6.65 -15.61
C SER A 47 21.51 7.86 -14.73
N LEU A 48 20.83 8.99 -14.91
CA LEU A 48 20.99 10.17 -14.05
C LEU A 48 20.54 9.94 -12.60
N TYR A 49 19.72 8.90 -12.36
CA TYR A 49 19.30 8.49 -11.02
C TYR A 49 20.20 7.44 -10.39
N GLY A 50 21.22 6.94 -11.15
CA GLY A 50 22.28 6.05 -10.69
C GLY A 50 21.75 4.75 -10.06
N SER A 51 22.36 4.33 -8.97
CA SER A 51 21.99 3.10 -8.24
C SER A 51 20.52 3.01 -7.80
N ARG A 52 19.83 4.13 -7.73
CA ARG A 52 18.38 4.17 -7.39
C ARG A 52 17.47 3.77 -8.55
N ALA A 53 18.01 3.73 -9.76
CA ALA A 53 17.25 3.47 -10.97
C ALA A 53 17.27 2.00 -11.44
N ALA A 54 17.88 1.09 -10.69
CA ALA A 54 18.01 -0.33 -11.06
C ALA A 54 16.69 -1.01 -11.43
N ASN A 55 15.57 -0.56 -10.84
CA ASN A 55 14.21 -1.04 -11.15
C ASN A 55 13.36 -0.03 -11.93
N GLY A 56 13.98 0.96 -12.58
CA GLY A 56 13.32 2.08 -13.24
C GLY A 56 12.98 3.24 -12.30
N VAL A 57 12.49 4.33 -12.87
CA VAL A 57 12.14 5.55 -12.12
C VAL A 57 10.75 6.03 -12.50
N ILE A 58 9.92 6.29 -11.50
CA ILE A 58 8.61 6.94 -11.67
C ILE A 58 8.77 8.43 -11.33
N LEU A 59 8.51 9.29 -12.31
CA LEU A 59 8.49 10.74 -12.16
C LEU A 59 7.05 11.20 -12.00
N ILE A 60 6.75 11.87 -10.91
CA ILE A 60 5.45 12.46 -10.63
C ILE A 60 5.61 13.96 -10.67
N THR A 61 4.88 14.63 -11.57
CA THR A 61 4.79 16.08 -11.64
C THR A 61 3.46 16.50 -11.05
N THR A 62 3.48 17.46 -10.14
CA THR A 62 2.28 17.98 -9.51
C THR A 62 1.77 19.25 -10.19
N LYS A 63 0.49 19.54 -10.01
CA LYS A 63 -0.20 20.68 -10.61
C LYS A 63 0.44 22.01 -10.21
N LYS A 64 0.43 22.95 -11.15
CA LYS A 64 0.91 24.34 -11.00
C LYS A 64 -0.17 25.32 -11.45
N GLY A 65 -0.02 26.57 -11.07
CA GLY A 65 -0.88 27.63 -11.56
C GLY A 65 -0.64 27.94 -13.06
N GLN A 66 -1.63 28.45 -13.73
CA GLN A 66 -1.50 28.99 -15.09
C GLN A 66 -1.73 30.50 -15.09
N ILE A 67 -1.03 31.22 -15.97
CA ILE A 67 -1.17 32.69 -16.09
C ILE A 67 -2.62 33.03 -16.43
N GLY A 68 -3.23 33.89 -15.60
CA GLY A 68 -4.62 34.27 -15.74
C GLY A 68 -5.28 34.59 -14.41
N LYS A 69 -6.61 34.59 -14.39
CA LYS A 69 -7.38 34.75 -13.15
C LYS A 69 -7.19 33.52 -12.26
N PRO A 70 -7.15 33.71 -10.93
CA PRO A 70 -7.13 32.56 -10.00
C PRO A 70 -8.31 31.63 -10.25
N VAL A 71 -8.03 30.32 -10.23
CA VAL A 71 -9.04 29.26 -10.39
C VAL A 71 -9.21 28.55 -9.07
N VAL A 72 -10.45 28.48 -8.59
CA VAL A 72 -10.85 27.67 -7.45
C VAL A 72 -11.56 26.42 -7.98
N THR A 73 -11.10 25.25 -7.61
CA THR A 73 -11.71 23.97 -7.97
C THR A 73 -12.21 23.27 -6.72
N LEU A 74 -13.48 22.88 -6.74
CA LEU A 74 -14.09 22.04 -5.71
C LEU A 74 -14.55 20.74 -6.38
N LYS A 75 -14.15 19.61 -5.85
CA LYS A 75 -14.59 18.29 -6.32
C LYS A 75 -15.13 17.51 -5.13
N ALA A 76 -16.30 16.91 -5.31
CA ALA A 76 -16.86 15.94 -4.37
C ALA A 76 -17.24 14.68 -5.15
N GLU A 77 -16.84 13.54 -4.64
CA GLU A 77 -17.13 12.25 -5.24
C GLU A 77 -17.60 11.30 -4.14
N VAL A 78 -18.72 10.60 -4.39
CA VAL A 78 -19.28 9.59 -3.51
C VAL A 78 -19.53 8.34 -4.33
N GLY A 79 -18.99 7.23 -3.89
CA GLY A 79 -19.15 5.92 -4.52
C GLY A 79 -19.69 4.89 -3.52
N PHE A 80 -20.36 3.88 -4.05
CA PHE A 80 -20.91 2.77 -3.26
C PHE A 80 -20.40 1.44 -3.86
N THR A 81 -19.84 0.58 -3.02
CA THR A 81 -19.51 -0.80 -3.38
C THR A 81 -20.50 -1.73 -2.69
N PRO A 82 -21.48 -2.31 -3.42
CA PRO A 82 -22.45 -3.21 -2.83
C PRO A 82 -21.80 -4.41 -2.16
N CYS A 83 -22.43 -4.95 -1.12
CA CYS A 83 -21.91 -6.11 -0.37
C CYS A 83 -21.69 -7.35 -1.27
N TRP A 84 -22.40 -7.47 -2.39
CA TRP A 84 -22.36 -8.57 -3.36
C TRP A 84 -21.42 -8.31 -4.56
N ALA A 85 -20.76 -7.14 -4.66
CA ALA A 85 -20.05 -6.69 -5.87
C ALA A 85 -18.89 -7.59 -6.34
N THR A 86 -18.42 -8.53 -5.53
CA THR A 86 -17.30 -9.42 -5.87
C THR A 86 -17.57 -10.89 -5.57
N ASP A 87 -18.84 -11.30 -5.60
CA ASP A 87 -19.17 -12.71 -5.49
C ASP A 87 -18.94 -13.38 -6.86
N ASN A 88 -17.67 -13.71 -7.11
CA ASN A 88 -17.20 -14.27 -8.39
C ASN A 88 -17.15 -15.79 -8.40
N TYR A 89 -17.59 -16.44 -7.34
CA TYR A 89 -17.58 -17.90 -7.21
C TYR A 89 -18.81 -18.37 -6.39
N GLU A 90 -19.34 -19.50 -6.77
CA GLU A 90 -20.35 -20.18 -5.98
C GLU A 90 -19.70 -20.93 -4.82
N THR A 91 -20.22 -20.76 -3.64
CA THR A 91 -19.81 -21.55 -2.48
C THR A 91 -20.68 -22.79 -2.39
N ALA A 92 -20.09 -23.90 -1.94
CA ALA A 92 -20.85 -25.10 -1.71
C ALA A 92 -22.00 -24.84 -0.71
N SER A 93 -23.17 -25.38 -1.01
CA SER A 93 -24.33 -25.30 -0.14
C SER A 93 -24.04 -26.02 1.19
N VAL A 94 -24.84 -25.72 2.22
CA VAL A 94 -24.75 -26.41 3.50
C VAL A 94 -24.94 -27.91 3.35
N GLN A 95 -25.85 -28.34 2.46
CA GLN A 95 -26.10 -29.76 2.19
C GLN A 95 -24.88 -30.44 1.57
N GLU A 96 -24.25 -29.81 0.56
CA GLU A 96 -23.03 -30.33 -0.07
C GLU A 96 -21.88 -30.41 0.93
N ASN A 97 -21.69 -29.42 1.78
CA ASN A 97 -20.68 -29.42 2.83
C ASN A 97 -20.90 -30.55 3.84
N VAL A 98 -22.14 -30.81 4.24
CA VAL A 98 -22.49 -31.92 5.15
C VAL A 98 -22.23 -33.26 4.50
N ASN A 99 -22.68 -33.45 3.25
CA ASN A 99 -22.46 -34.67 2.50
C ASN A 99 -20.96 -34.95 2.29
N MET A 100 -20.19 -33.90 1.95
CA MET A 100 -18.73 -34.02 1.83
C MET A 100 -18.07 -34.43 3.15
N LEU A 101 -18.46 -33.83 4.28
CA LEU A 101 -17.93 -34.24 5.60
C LEU A 101 -18.29 -35.67 5.96
N TYR A 102 -19.51 -36.07 5.67
CA TYR A 102 -19.94 -37.45 5.87
C TYR A 102 -19.06 -38.41 5.07
N THR A 103 -18.87 -38.15 3.76
CA THR A 103 -17.99 -38.95 2.91
C THR A 103 -16.57 -39.04 3.48
N VAL A 104 -15.97 -37.91 3.90
CA VAL A 104 -14.62 -37.88 4.47
C VAL A 104 -14.53 -38.76 5.73
N PHE A 105 -15.52 -38.68 6.63
CA PHE A 105 -15.53 -39.49 7.86
C PHE A 105 -15.79 -40.97 7.56
N HIS A 106 -16.64 -41.29 6.60
CA HIS A 106 -16.93 -42.64 6.15
C HIS A 106 -15.68 -43.26 5.53
N ASP A 107 -15.05 -42.61 4.56
CA ASP A 107 -13.86 -43.15 3.86
C ASP A 107 -12.66 -43.29 4.76
N ALA A 108 -12.52 -42.43 5.76
CA ALA A 108 -11.49 -42.61 6.77
C ALA A 108 -11.62 -43.95 7.57
N ARG A 109 -12.84 -44.52 7.60
CA ARG A 109 -13.09 -45.82 8.26
C ARG A 109 -12.99 -47.00 7.30
N THR A 110 -13.57 -46.87 6.11
CA THR A 110 -13.52 -47.97 5.11
C THR A 110 -12.12 -48.11 4.53
N SER A 111 -11.60 -47.06 3.89
CA SER A 111 -10.28 -47.06 3.24
C SER A 111 -9.12 -47.01 4.22
N GLY A 112 -9.27 -46.27 5.33
CA GLY A 112 -8.21 -46.09 6.32
C GLY A 112 -8.10 -47.23 7.34
N LYS A 113 -9.20 -47.96 7.67
CA LYS A 113 -9.24 -49.00 8.71
C LYS A 113 -9.87 -50.31 8.26
N GLY A 114 -10.39 -50.43 7.05
CA GLY A 114 -11.01 -51.64 6.54
C GLY A 114 -12.33 -51.99 7.23
N GLU A 115 -13.04 -51.04 7.79
CA GLU A 115 -14.34 -51.27 8.44
C GLU A 115 -15.46 -51.42 7.40
N THR A 116 -16.58 -52.05 7.79
CA THR A 116 -17.74 -52.17 6.90
C THR A 116 -18.45 -50.83 6.76
N ASP A 117 -19.23 -50.69 5.67
CA ASP A 117 -19.98 -49.47 5.39
C ASP A 117 -20.95 -49.10 6.52
N GLU A 118 -21.60 -50.07 7.17
CA GLU A 118 -22.51 -49.82 8.29
C GLU A 118 -21.78 -49.18 9.48
N LYS A 119 -20.59 -49.68 9.81
CA LYS A 119 -19.78 -49.11 10.91
C LYS A 119 -19.25 -47.72 10.53
N ALA A 120 -18.84 -47.56 9.29
CA ALA A 120 -18.34 -46.29 8.76
C ALA A 120 -19.43 -45.22 8.76
N ALA A 121 -20.65 -45.57 8.29
CA ALA A 121 -21.80 -44.67 8.27
C ALA A 121 -22.19 -44.27 9.72
N ALA A 122 -22.29 -45.21 10.63
CA ALA A 122 -22.58 -44.92 12.05
C ALA A 122 -21.53 -43.97 12.66
N TYR A 123 -20.26 -44.19 12.35
CA TYR A 123 -19.18 -43.32 12.80
C TYR A 123 -19.30 -41.90 12.20
N ALA A 124 -19.52 -41.78 10.89
CA ALA A 124 -19.63 -40.50 10.20
C ALA A 124 -20.81 -39.66 10.75
N ILE A 125 -21.99 -40.28 10.91
CA ILE A 125 -23.15 -39.62 11.53
C ILE A 125 -22.85 -39.25 13.00
N GLY A 126 -22.19 -40.10 13.75
CA GLY A 126 -21.75 -39.79 15.12
C GLY A 126 -20.83 -38.56 15.19
N GLN A 127 -19.90 -38.43 14.26
CA GLN A 127 -19.02 -37.26 14.15
C GLN A 127 -19.76 -35.97 13.80
N LEU A 128 -20.70 -36.02 12.86
CA LEU A 128 -21.55 -34.88 12.53
C LEU A 128 -22.41 -34.44 13.73
N ASN A 129 -23.08 -35.40 14.40
CA ASN A 129 -23.89 -35.14 15.58
C ASN A 129 -23.07 -34.58 16.74
N SER A 130 -21.91 -35.15 17.04
CA SER A 130 -20.99 -34.66 18.07
C SER A 130 -20.55 -33.21 17.81
N ARG A 131 -20.38 -32.83 16.56
CA ARG A 131 -19.95 -31.47 16.15
C ARG A 131 -21.06 -30.46 16.21
N PHE A 132 -22.27 -30.81 15.75
CA PHE A 132 -23.32 -29.83 15.48
C PHE A 132 -24.57 -29.92 16.36
N ASN A 133 -24.73 -30.95 17.21
CA ASN A 133 -25.84 -31.00 18.18
C ASN A 133 -25.84 -29.76 19.09
N LYS A 134 -24.65 -29.33 19.51
CA LYS A 134 -24.49 -28.09 20.29
C LYS A 134 -24.88 -26.81 19.55
N HIS A 135 -25.01 -26.90 18.23
CA HIS A 135 -25.51 -25.83 17.36
C HIS A 135 -26.96 -26.05 16.92
N GLY A 136 -27.66 -27.03 17.53
CA GLY A 136 -29.08 -27.25 17.31
C GLY A 136 -29.43 -28.11 16.09
N TYR A 137 -28.50 -28.92 15.58
CA TYR A 137 -28.71 -29.81 14.43
C TYR A 137 -28.46 -31.27 14.79
N GLN A 138 -29.25 -32.16 14.19
CA GLN A 138 -29.09 -33.61 14.23
C GLN A 138 -28.97 -34.15 12.80
N PHE A 139 -28.19 -35.16 12.63
CA PHE A 139 -27.93 -35.79 11.32
C PHE A 139 -28.32 -37.25 11.34
N THR A 140 -28.92 -37.69 10.22
CA THR A 140 -29.25 -39.10 9.98
C THR A 140 -28.98 -39.42 8.50
N THR A 141 -28.84 -40.71 8.18
CA THR A 141 -28.76 -41.18 6.80
C THR A 141 -29.72 -42.36 6.60
N ASN A 142 -30.22 -42.52 5.36
CA ASN A 142 -31.08 -43.66 5.01
C ASN A 142 -30.29 -44.85 4.48
N GLY A 143 -29.02 -44.68 4.13
CA GLY A 143 -28.13 -45.69 3.61
C GLY A 143 -26.82 -45.75 4.36
N THR A 144 -25.93 -46.65 3.95
CA THR A 144 -24.64 -46.90 4.59
C THR A 144 -23.45 -46.60 3.68
N GLY A 145 -23.67 -46.24 2.42
CA GLY A 145 -22.62 -45.97 1.45
C GLY A 145 -21.87 -44.67 1.69
N ALA A 146 -20.75 -44.48 1.02
CA ALA A 146 -19.88 -43.28 1.16
C ALA A 146 -20.51 -41.98 0.64
N TYR A 147 -21.43 -42.05 -0.31
CA TYR A 147 -22.02 -40.89 -1.00
C TYR A 147 -23.53 -40.72 -0.66
N GLU A 148 -23.89 -41.00 0.57
CA GLU A 148 -25.25 -40.83 1.02
C GLU A 148 -25.65 -39.33 1.14
N ASN A 149 -26.94 -39.06 0.89
CA ASN A 149 -27.50 -37.76 1.17
C ASN A 149 -27.91 -37.71 2.66
N VAL A 150 -27.19 -36.93 3.43
CA VAL A 150 -27.40 -36.81 4.88
C VAL A 150 -28.60 -35.91 5.17
N ASN A 151 -29.53 -36.38 5.98
CA ASN A 151 -30.65 -35.57 6.44
C ASN A 151 -30.18 -34.62 7.56
N ILE A 152 -30.49 -33.34 7.41
CA ILE A 152 -30.20 -32.29 8.42
C ILE A 152 -31.51 -31.99 9.15
N LEU A 153 -31.57 -32.41 10.39
CA LEU A 153 -32.78 -32.29 11.25
C LEU A 153 -32.53 -31.28 12.37
N GLU A 154 -33.62 -30.82 12.96
CA GLU A 154 -33.55 -30.04 14.18
C GLU A 154 -33.17 -30.92 15.37
N TYR A 155 -32.33 -30.38 16.27
CA TYR A 155 -31.97 -31.00 17.52
C TYR A 155 -32.48 -30.19 18.73
N ASP A 156 -33.08 -30.87 19.70
CA ASP A 156 -33.45 -30.33 21.03
C ASP A 156 -34.33 -29.04 20.95
N ASN A 157 -35.29 -29.03 20.01
CA ASN A 157 -36.20 -27.89 19.78
C ASN A 157 -35.47 -26.55 19.59
N SER A 158 -34.34 -26.56 18.92
CA SER A 158 -33.50 -25.37 18.72
C SER A 158 -34.14 -24.27 17.85
N GLY A 159 -35.19 -24.59 17.11
CA GLY A 159 -35.77 -23.70 16.12
C GLY A 159 -34.94 -23.50 14.86
N ARG A 160 -33.87 -24.34 14.66
CA ARG A 160 -32.90 -24.21 13.56
C ARG A 160 -33.09 -25.22 12.42
N GLY A 161 -34.10 -26.08 12.53
CA GLY A 161 -34.43 -27.03 11.46
C GLY A 161 -34.66 -26.33 10.12
N GLY A 162 -33.89 -26.71 9.10
CA GLY A 162 -33.92 -26.11 7.75
C GLY A 162 -33.49 -24.63 7.66
N LYS A 163 -32.91 -24.05 8.72
CA LYS A 163 -32.40 -22.68 8.72
C LYS A 163 -30.89 -22.70 8.88
N TYR A 164 -30.21 -21.80 8.21
CA TYR A 164 -28.76 -21.66 8.23
C TYR A 164 -28.39 -20.20 8.44
N TYR A 165 -27.29 -19.95 9.13
CA TYR A 165 -26.83 -18.59 9.37
C TYR A 165 -26.06 -18.05 8.17
N ASP A 166 -26.38 -16.84 7.76
CA ASP A 166 -25.74 -16.13 6.67
C ASP A 166 -24.58 -15.27 7.21
N TRP A 167 -23.38 -15.86 7.19
CA TRP A 167 -22.16 -15.18 7.64
C TRP A 167 -21.74 -14.05 6.68
N ASP A 168 -22.07 -14.14 5.40
CA ASP A 168 -21.73 -13.10 4.44
C ASP A 168 -22.48 -11.81 4.76
N LYS A 169 -23.76 -11.91 5.01
CA LYS A 169 -24.59 -10.77 5.43
C LYS A 169 -24.15 -10.19 6.77
N ALA A 170 -23.61 -11.02 7.66
CA ALA A 170 -23.11 -10.56 8.95
C ALA A 170 -21.79 -9.76 8.83
N TYR A 171 -20.89 -10.18 7.96
CA TYR A 171 -19.53 -9.57 7.83
C TYR A 171 -19.44 -8.48 6.79
N PHE A 172 -20.17 -8.60 5.69
CA PHE A 172 -20.09 -7.62 4.62
C PHE A 172 -21.13 -6.50 4.80
N ARG A 173 -20.77 -5.34 4.28
CA ARG A 173 -21.66 -4.18 4.16
C ARG A 173 -21.54 -3.60 2.75
N THR A 174 -22.52 -2.78 2.36
CA THR A 174 -22.31 -1.83 1.28
C THR A 174 -21.32 -0.79 1.78
N ALA A 175 -20.17 -0.74 1.16
CA ALA A 175 -19.08 0.16 1.53
C ALA A 175 -19.28 1.52 0.85
N ILE A 176 -18.92 2.58 1.56
CA ILE A 176 -19.00 3.97 1.06
C ILE A 176 -17.58 4.47 0.84
N TYR A 177 -17.34 4.99 -0.37
CA TYR A 177 -16.18 5.80 -0.71
C TYR A 177 -16.61 7.24 -0.86
N GLN A 178 -15.88 8.16 -0.26
CA GLN A 178 -16.12 9.58 -0.43
C GLN A 178 -14.80 10.37 -0.43
N THR A 179 -14.71 11.36 -1.32
CA THR A 179 -13.58 12.27 -1.35
C THR A 179 -14.07 13.70 -1.61
N TYR A 180 -13.40 14.64 -0.98
CA TYR A 180 -13.65 16.06 -1.09
C TYR A 180 -12.32 16.76 -1.31
N ASP A 181 -12.16 17.38 -2.47
CA ASP A 181 -10.95 18.08 -2.86
C ASP A 181 -11.26 19.55 -3.11
N MET A 182 -10.44 20.42 -2.57
CA MET A 182 -10.43 21.84 -2.82
C MET A 182 -9.05 22.27 -3.28
N SER A 183 -8.97 23.01 -4.37
CA SER A 183 -7.70 23.60 -4.79
C SER A 183 -7.87 25.05 -5.27
N VAL A 184 -6.82 25.81 -5.11
CA VAL A 184 -6.70 27.18 -5.62
C VAL A 184 -5.39 27.29 -6.39
N SER A 185 -5.45 27.76 -7.62
CA SER A 185 -4.26 27.91 -8.47
C SER A 185 -4.30 29.23 -9.25
N GLY A 186 -3.14 29.76 -9.54
CA GLY A 186 -3.01 30.95 -10.36
C GLY A 186 -1.55 31.30 -10.62
N ALA A 187 -1.31 32.15 -11.60
CA ALA A 187 0.01 32.67 -11.87
C ALA A 187 -0.05 34.11 -12.40
N THR A 188 0.99 34.84 -12.07
CA THR A 188 1.36 36.14 -12.67
C THR A 188 2.71 35.96 -13.39
N GLN A 189 3.29 37.05 -13.88
CA GLN A 189 4.63 37.00 -14.50
C GLN A 189 5.73 36.56 -13.48
N ASN A 190 5.54 36.88 -12.19
CA ASN A 190 6.54 36.69 -11.16
C ASN A 190 6.18 35.61 -10.13
N THR A 191 4.92 35.25 -10.01
CA THR A 191 4.45 34.32 -8.98
C THR A 191 3.58 33.23 -9.62
N ASN A 192 3.85 31.97 -9.30
CA ASN A 192 2.99 30.85 -9.67
C ASN A 192 2.66 30.08 -8.37
N TYR A 193 1.39 29.77 -8.18
CA TYR A 193 0.97 29.03 -6.99
C TYR A 193 -0.11 28.01 -7.28
N TYR A 194 -0.05 26.92 -6.56
CA TYR A 194 -1.07 25.89 -6.43
C TYR A 194 -1.14 25.48 -4.95
N THR A 195 -2.34 25.46 -4.40
CA THR A 195 -2.57 24.90 -3.05
C THR A 195 -3.81 24.05 -3.07
N SER A 196 -3.79 22.96 -2.30
CA SER A 196 -4.92 22.03 -2.18
C SER A 196 -5.12 21.53 -0.75
N LEU A 197 -6.36 21.16 -0.44
CA LEU A 197 -6.77 20.40 0.72
C LEU A 197 -7.67 19.26 0.24
N SER A 198 -7.47 18.06 0.78
CA SER A 198 -8.23 16.87 0.43
C SER A 198 -8.59 16.07 1.66
N TYR A 199 -9.78 15.52 1.68
CA TYR A 199 -10.24 14.49 2.59
C TYR A 199 -10.78 13.31 1.78
N THR A 200 -10.33 12.10 2.13
CA THR A 200 -10.81 10.84 1.55
C THR A 200 -11.18 9.90 2.67
N GLN A 201 -12.35 9.29 2.58
CA GLN A 201 -12.75 8.16 3.40
C GLN A 201 -13.12 7.00 2.48
N ASP A 202 -12.53 5.83 2.72
CA ASP A 202 -12.78 4.61 1.95
C ASP A 202 -13.08 3.47 2.92
N GLU A 203 -14.34 3.07 2.95
CA GLU A 203 -14.80 1.94 3.74
C GLU A 203 -14.59 0.65 2.97
N GLY A 204 -14.05 -0.37 3.64
CA GLY A 204 -14.03 -1.72 3.11
C GLY A 204 -15.41 -2.39 3.18
N ARG A 205 -15.67 -3.31 2.24
CA ARG A 205 -16.86 -4.19 2.32
C ARG A 205 -16.86 -5.02 3.61
N LEU A 206 -15.71 -5.46 4.08
CA LEU A 206 -15.55 -6.01 5.43
C LEU A 206 -15.65 -4.88 6.45
N LYS A 207 -16.55 -5.03 7.44
CA LYS A 207 -16.93 -3.97 8.39
C LYS A 207 -15.75 -3.37 9.17
N MET A 208 -14.69 -4.12 9.43
CA MET A 208 -13.52 -3.63 10.14
C MET A 208 -12.51 -2.89 9.25
N ASN A 209 -12.61 -3.02 7.92
CA ASN A 209 -11.66 -2.38 7.02
C ASN A 209 -12.08 -0.94 6.74
N SER A 210 -11.17 -0.01 6.98
CA SER A 210 -11.34 1.40 6.64
C SER A 210 -10.00 2.06 6.32
N PHE A 211 -10.07 3.10 5.51
CA PHE A 211 -8.96 3.98 5.19
C PHE A 211 -9.45 5.42 5.16
N ASP A 212 -8.75 6.29 5.89
CA ASP A 212 -9.00 7.73 5.90
C ASP A 212 -7.71 8.46 5.52
N ARG A 213 -7.81 9.52 4.73
CA ARG A 213 -6.70 10.40 4.39
C ARG A 213 -7.13 11.86 4.48
N VAL A 214 -6.32 12.67 5.16
CA VAL A 214 -6.33 14.13 5.07
C VAL A 214 -5.01 14.55 4.48
N SER A 215 -5.01 15.39 3.45
CA SER A 215 -3.78 15.89 2.85
C SER A 215 -3.90 17.35 2.42
N GLY A 216 -2.77 18.04 2.41
CA GLY A 216 -2.64 19.40 1.90
C GLY A 216 -1.33 19.55 1.13
N ARG A 217 -1.34 20.40 0.13
CA ARG A 217 -0.20 20.73 -0.74
C ARG A 217 -0.06 22.23 -0.96
N LEU A 218 1.17 22.66 -1.06
CA LEU A 218 1.56 23.99 -1.51
C LEU A 218 2.69 23.88 -2.52
N ASN A 219 2.48 24.40 -3.71
CA ASN A 219 3.51 24.65 -4.71
C ASN A 219 3.53 26.14 -4.97
N LEU A 220 4.66 26.80 -4.74
CA LEU A 220 4.85 28.23 -4.92
C LEU A 220 6.16 28.48 -5.65
N THR A 221 6.11 29.19 -6.76
CA THR A 221 7.29 29.69 -7.45
C THR A 221 7.25 31.21 -7.46
N GLN A 222 8.33 31.82 -6.99
CA GLN A 222 8.49 33.27 -6.92
C GLN A 222 9.76 33.71 -7.64
N LYS A 223 9.63 34.58 -8.64
CA LYS A 223 10.76 35.22 -9.30
C LYS A 223 11.10 36.54 -8.58
N VAL A 224 12.37 36.71 -8.27
CA VAL A 224 12.90 37.90 -7.61
C VAL A 224 13.89 38.57 -8.57
N GLY A 225 13.42 39.61 -9.24
CA GLY A 225 14.16 40.21 -10.35
C GLY A 225 14.32 39.28 -11.52
N LYS A 226 15.44 39.39 -12.24
CA LYS A 226 15.74 38.57 -13.44
C LYS A 226 16.71 37.41 -13.16
N PHE A 227 17.31 37.40 -11.98
CA PHE A 227 18.41 36.47 -11.69
C PHE A 227 18.08 35.38 -10.67
N LEU A 228 16.98 35.53 -9.91
CA LEU A 228 16.64 34.57 -8.85
C LEU A 228 15.21 34.05 -9.01
N GLU A 229 15.05 32.74 -8.94
CA GLU A 229 13.77 32.07 -8.81
C GLU A 229 13.80 31.13 -7.60
N LEU A 230 12.80 31.24 -6.73
CA LEU A 230 12.55 30.38 -5.58
C LEU A 230 11.33 29.50 -5.86
N THR A 231 11.46 28.19 -5.64
CA THR A 231 10.33 27.27 -5.76
C THR A 231 10.22 26.43 -4.50
N THR A 232 9.12 26.64 -3.78
CA THR A 232 8.73 25.89 -2.57
C THR A 232 7.71 24.84 -2.95
N ASN A 233 7.98 23.56 -2.65
CA ASN A 233 7.03 22.46 -2.75
C ASN A 233 6.88 21.84 -1.37
N ALA A 234 5.68 21.88 -0.80
CA ALA A 234 5.37 21.29 0.49
C ALA A 234 4.12 20.43 0.42
N SER A 235 4.13 19.30 1.08
CA SER A 235 2.94 18.47 1.26
C SER A 235 2.92 17.84 2.65
N LEU A 236 1.73 17.77 3.22
CA LEU A 236 1.44 17.07 4.48
C LEU A 236 0.30 16.11 4.22
N ALA A 237 0.45 14.86 4.64
CA ALA A 237 -0.64 13.90 4.60
C ALA A 237 -0.67 13.07 5.89
N ARG A 238 -1.86 12.81 6.37
CA ARG A 238 -2.11 11.87 7.45
C ARG A 238 -3.11 10.83 6.98
N THR A 239 -2.72 9.55 7.09
CA THR A 239 -3.61 8.43 6.78
C THR A 239 -3.88 7.63 8.05
N LYS A 240 -5.09 7.12 8.18
CA LYS A 240 -5.47 6.14 9.20
C LYS A 240 -6.03 4.92 8.48
N LYS A 241 -5.56 3.74 8.85
CA LYS A 241 -6.02 2.46 8.31
C LYS A 241 -6.39 1.55 9.47
N SER A 242 -7.52 0.88 9.36
CA SER A 242 -7.87 -0.25 10.21
C SER A 242 -8.22 -1.46 9.34
N GLY A 243 -8.12 -2.66 9.88
CA GLY A 243 -8.47 -3.85 9.11
C GLY A 243 -8.08 -5.15 9.78
N TYR A 244 -8.47 -6.23 9.13
CA TYR A 244 -8.14 -7.57 9.60
C TYR A 244 -6.64 -7.86 9.48
N ASN A 245 -6.19 -8.73 10.37
CA ASN A 245 -4.89 -9.38 10.25
C ASN A 245 -4.94 -10.41 9.11
N ASP A 246 -4.18 -10.21 8.06
CA ASP A 246 -4.14 -11.06 6.86
C ASP A 246 -2.81 -11.82 6.73
N THR A 247 -2.37 -12.47 7.78
CA THR A 247 -1.18 -13.33 7.73
C THR A 247 -1.34 -14.43 6.67
N ARG A 248 -0.22 -14.90 6.11
CA ARG A 248 -0.23 -16.00 5.11
C ARG A 248 -0.63 -17.33 5.69
N ASN A 249 -0.49 -17.51 6.99
CA ASN A 249 -0.83 -18.76 7.66
C ASN A 249 -2.32 -18.78 8.03
N THR A 250 -3.08 -19.73 7.51
CA THR A 250 -4.51 -19.91 7.81
C THR A 250 -4.76 -20.03 9.32
N GLY A 251 -3.88 -20.68 10.06
CA GLY A 251 -3.97 -20.83 11.52
C GLY A 251 -3.77 -19.54 12.31
N SER A 252 -3.27 -18.47 11.70
CA SER A 252 -3.09 -17.15 12.33
C SER A 252 -3.81 -16.03 11.58
N ASN A 253 -4.37 -16.30 10.40
CA ASN A 253 -5.10 -15.32 9.61
C ASN A 253 -6.51 -15.16 10.18
N TYR A 254 -6.76 -13.99 10.78
CA TYR A 254 -8.03 -13.72 11.45
C TYR A 254 -9.22 -13.73 10.48
N PHE A 255 -9.06 -13.17 9.28
CA PHE A 255 -10.12 -13.20 8.27
C PHE A 255 -10.50 -14.63 7.87
N MET A 256 -9.49 -15.48 7.63
CA MET A 256 -9.74 -16.89 7.29
C MET A 256 -10.49 -17.62 8.40
N GLN A 257 -10.09 -17.40 9.65
CA GLN A 257 -10.69 -18.08 10.81
C GLN A 257 -12.11 -17.61 11.13
N THR A 258 -12.40 -16.33 10.90
CA THR A 258 -13.71 -15.77 11.24
C THR A 258 -14.67 -15.73 10.05
N ARG A 259 -14.19 -15.93 8.83
CA ARG A 259 -14.99 -15.82 7.61
C ARG A 259 -15.00 -17.11 6.79
N ASN A 260 -13.86 -17.55 6.28
CA ASN A 260 -13.80 -18.62 5.28
C ASN A 260 -13.99 -20.03 5.88
N LEU A 261 -13.82 -20.19 7.19
CA LEU A 261 -13.98 -21.47 7.88
C LEU A 261 -15.33 -21.60 8.58
N LEU A 262 -16.20 -20.59 8.47
CA LEU A 262 -17.54 -20.60 9.05
C LEU A 262 -18.56 -21.13 8.05
N TRP A 263 -19.33 -22.11 8.47
CA TRP A 263 -20.42 -22.69 7.71
C TRP A 263 -21.76 -22.21 8.27
N GLY A 264 -22.80 -22.20 7.47
CA GLY A 264 -24.14 -21.81 7.91
C GLY A 264 -24.73 -22.64 9.05
N LEU A 265 -24.15 -23.81 9.36
CA LEU A 265 -24.49 -24.60 10.54
C LEU A 265 -23.95 -24.01 11.85
N TYR A 266 -22.90 -23.19 11.80
CA TYR A 266 -22.41 -22.49 12.96
C TYR A 266 -23.19 -21.18 13.14
N TRP A 267 -23.84 -21.05 14.28
CA TRP A 267 -24.58 -19.84 14.62
C TRP A 267 -23.77 -18.96 15.56
N PRO A 268 -23.90 -17.62 15.46
CA PRO A 268 -23.17 -16.72 16.35
C PRO A 268 -23.69 -16.75 17.79
N THR A 269 -24.83 -17.38 18.04
CA THR A 269 -25.45 -17.47 19.37
C THR A 269 -25.66 -18.93 19.78
N ASP A 270 -25.62 -19.18 21.06
CA ASP A 270 -26.11 -20.41 21.66
C ASP A 270 -27.65 -20.42 21.59
N TYR A 271 -28.27 -21.52 21.13
CA TYR A 271 -29.72 -21.59 20.99
C TYR A 271 -30.47 -21.76 22.34
N LYS A 272 -29.75 -22.18 23.40
CA LYS A 272 -30.31 -22.36 24.74
C LYS A 272 -30.31 -21.06 25.54
N THR A 273 -29.20 -20.31 25.46
CA THR A 273 -28.98 -19.10 26.28
C THR A 273 -29.24 -17.81 25.50
N GLY A 274 -29.14 -17.84 24.17
CA GLY A 274 -29.22 -16.64 23.31
C GLY A 274 -27.92 -15.80 23.32
N GLU A 275 -26.93 -16.17 24.11
CA GLU A 275 -25.67 -15.46 24.22
C GLU A 275 -24.76 -15.71 23.00
N LEU A 276 -23.81 -14.81 22.75
CA LEU A 276 -22.84 -14.98 21.68
C LEU A 276 -21.95 -16.20 21.96
N TRP A 277 -21.75 -16.99 20.92
CA TRP A 277 -20.87 -18.17 20.99
C TRP A 277 -19.40 -17.75 21.13
N THR A 278 -18.74 -18.18 22.16
CA THR A 278 -17.35 -17.83 22.50
C THR A 278 -16.36 -18.96 22.28
N GLU A 279 -16.86 -20.20 22.13
CA GLU A 279 -15.98 -21.34 21.88
C GLU A 279 -15.57 -21.42 20.39
N ARG A 280 -14.58 -22.23 20.13
CA ARG A 280 -14.13 -22.55 18.79
C ARG A 280 -15.17 -23.37 18.03
N TYR A 281 -15.42 -23.02 16.76
CA TYR A 281 -16.18 -23.87 15.85
C TYR A 281 -15.25 -24.87 15.17
N GLY A 282 -15.28 -26.12 15.57
CA GLY A 282 -14.36 -27.15 15.07
C GLY A 282 -12.90 -26.85 15.40
N SER A 283 -12.00 -27.03 14.42
CA SER A 283 -10.55 -26.95 14.69
C SER A 283 -9.98 -25.52 14.63
N TYR A 284 -10.54 -24.64 13.79
CA TYR A 284 -9.92 -23.34 13.51
C TYR A 284 -10.89 -22.16 13.38
N ALA A 285 -12.21 -22.39 13.37
CA ALA A 285 -13.17 -21.30 13.14
C ALA A 285 -13.57 -20.62 14.46
N TYR A 286 -13.81 -19.32 14.40
CA TYR A 286 -14.23 -18.48 15.54
C TYR A 286 -15.38 -17.58 15.17
N ASN A 287 -16.19 -17.20 16.18
CA ASN A 287 -17.27 -16.25 16.04
C ASN A 287 -16.71 -14.81 15.95
N GLY A 288 -16.56 -14.27 14.74
CA GLY A 288 -16.08 -12.92 14.60
C GLY A 288 -17.01 -11.86 15.17
N LEU A 289 -18.33 -12.10 15.24
CA LEU A 289 -19.26 -11.14 15.86
C LEU A 289 -19.01 -10.96 17.36
N TYR A 290 -18.39 -11.96 18.00
CA TYR A 290 -17.89 -11.83 19.35
C TYR A 290 -16.47 -11.23 19.35
N TYR A 291 -15.56 -11.84 18.60
CA TYR A 291 -14.13 -11.50 18.67
C TYR A 291 -13.76 -10.16 18.03
N ASP A 292 -14.54 -9.64 17.08
CA ASP A 292 -14.29 -8.33 16.46
C ASP A 292 -14.35 -7.17 17.46
N LYS A 293 -14.97 -7.35 18.60
CA LYS A 293 -15.05 -6.36 19.68
C LYS A 293 -13.90 -6.48 20.69
N GLU A 294 -13.18 -7.58 20.65
CA GLU A 294 -12.16 -7.97 21.63
C GLU A 294 -10.74 -7.67 21.14
N TRP A 295 -10.59 -6.94 20.03
CA TRP A 295 -9.29 -6.53 19.52
C TRP A 295 -9.33 -5.25 18.71
N GLU A 296 -8.16 -4.63 18.59
CA GLU A 296 -7.95 -3.45 17.77
C GLU A 296 -6.72 -3.65 16.90
N ASN A 297 -6.81 -3.19 15.65
CA ASN A 297 -5.69 -3.16 14.71
C ASN A 297 -5.77 -1.89 13.87
N GLY A 298 -4.86 -0.99 14.11
CA GLY A 298 -4.82 0.29 13.44
C GLY A 298 -3.42 0.76 13.11
N SER A 299 -3.28 1.43 11.98
CA SER A 299 -2.05 2.08 11.55
C SER A 299 -2.33 3.53 11.19
N THR A 300 -1.56 4.44 11.75
CA THR A 300 -1.60 5.86 11.39
C THR A 300 -0.26 6.26 10.80
N SER A 301 -0.27 6.78 9.57
CA SER A 301 0.93 7.32 8.93
C SER A 301 0.79 8.83 8.73
N THR A 302 1.83 9.56 9.11
CA THR A 302 1.97 10.99 8.83
C THR A 302 3.19 11.18 7.95
N LYS A 303 3.01 11.83 6.79
CA LYS A 303 4.08 12.13 5.84
C LYS A 303 4.18 13.62 5.60
N ILE A 304 5.39 14.14 5.67
CA ILE A 304 5.75 15.50 5.35
C ILE A 304 6.81 15.47 4.26
N ILE A 305 6.59 16.17 3.17
CA ILE A 305 7.60 16.45 2.15
C ILE A 305 7.71 17.96 2.05
N ALA A 306 8.91 18.48 2.19
CA ALA A 306 9.22 19.88 1.98
C ALA A 306 10.47 19.99 1.11
N ALA A 307 10.41 20.80 0.07
CA ALA A 307 11.54 21.05 -0.81
C ALA A 307 11.59 22.52 -1.20
N GLU A 308 12.78 23.08 -1.14
CA GLU A 308 13.09 24.42 -1.61
C GLU A 308 14.08 24.32 -2.75
N THR A 309 13.75 24.93 -3.89
CA THR A 309 14.61 25.03 -5.06
C THR A 309 15.00 26.49 -5.28
N LEU A 310 16.29 26.74 -5.25
CA LEU A 310 16.90 28.00 -5.59
C LEU A 310 17.45 27.91 -7.02
N THR A 311 17.01 28.75 -7.92
CA THR A 311 17.58 28.86 -9.27
C THR A 311 18.16 30.27 -9.49
N LEU A 312 19.45 30.32 -9.79
CA LEU A 312 20.15 31.54 -10.15
C LEU A 312 20.41 31.55 -11.66
N HIS A 313 19.84 32.54 -12.35
CA HIS A 313 20.08 32.79 -13.77
C HIS A 313 21.34 33.67 -13.93
N LEU A 314 22.51 33.04 -14.09
CA LEU A 314 23.81 33.72 -14.02
C LEU A 314 24.09 34.50 -15.29
N MET A 315 23.74 33.95 -16.43
CA MET A 315 23.86 34.58 -17.76
C MET A 315 22.90 33.87 -18.74
N PRO A 316 22.65 34.42 -19.91
CA PRO A 316 21.78 33.75 -20.91
C PRO A 316 22.22 32.30 -21.14
N GLY A 317 21.32 31.39 -20.89
CA GLY A 317 21.54 29.94 -21.03
C GLY A 317 22.24 29.24 -19.87
N LEU A 318 22.79 29.95 -18.86
CA LEU A 318 23.47 29.34 -17.71
C LEU A 318 22.68 29.55 -16.40
N ASP A 319 22.18 28.46 -15.86
CA ASP A 319 21.45 28.40 -14.60
C ASP A 319 22.22 27.57 -13.56
N LEU A 320 22.31 28.08 -12.33
CA LEU A 320 22.73 27.32 -11.16
C LEU A 320 21.48 27.00 -10.32
N ARG A 321 21.16 25.73 -10.21
CA ARG A 321 20.00 25.25 -9.47
C ARG A 321 20.42 24.44 -8.26
N SER A 322 19.91 24.79 -7.09
CA SER A 322 20.14 24.05 -5.84
C SER A 322 18.81 23.65 -5.20
N ILE A 323 18.66 22.37 -4.91
CA ILE A 323 17.46 21.77 -4.27
C ILE A 323 17.86 21.31 -2.88
N TYR A 324 17.06 21.67 -1.88
CA TYR A 324 17.11 21.15 -0.52
C TYR A 324 15.77 20.49 -0.21
N SER A 325 15.78 19.23 0.18
CA SER A 325 14.52 18.52 0.48
C SER A 325 14.60 17.71 1.77
N TYR A 326 13.46 17.64 2.43
CA TYR A 326 13.20 16.86 3.62
C TYR A 326 11.93 16.03 3.41
N ASP A 327 12.04 14.72 3.55
CA ASP A 327 10.92 13.77 3.52
C ASP A 327 10.92 13.01 4.85
N ASN A 328 9.84 13.15 5.61
CA ASN A 328 9.63 12.44 6.87
C ASN A 328 8.34 11.64 6.79
N THR A 329 8.40 10.37 7.15
CA THR A 329 7.24 9.51 7.32
C THR A 329 7.29 8.87 8.69
N THR A 330 6.31 9.17 9.53
CA THR A 330 6.12 8.51 10.83
C THR A 330 4.91 7.60 10.77
N VAL A 331 5.12 6.31 11.03
CA VAL A 331 4.06 5.29 11.14
C VAL A 331 3.91 4.90 12.60
N LYS A 332 2.67 4.89 13.07
CA LYS A 332 2.27 4.38 14.38
C LYS A 332 1.32 3.22 14.16
N ASP A 333 1.69 2.04 14.65
CA ASP A 333 0.84 0.86 14.61
C ASP A 333 0.41 0.51 16.04
N HIS A 334 -0.86 0.22 16.20
CA HIS A 334 -1.49 -0.18 17.47
C HIS A 334 -2.20 -1.51 17.26
N ILE A 335 -1.91 -2.48 18.13
CA ILE A 335 -2.57 -3.78 18.15
C ILE A 335 -2.91 -4.12 19.60
N TYR A 336 -4.17 -4.39 19.84
CA TYR A 336 -4.67 -4.80 21.15
C TYR A 336 -5.49 -6.09 21.01
N TYR A 337 -5.31 -7.01 21.94
CA TYR A 337 -6.16 -8.17 22.15
C TYR A 337 -6.58 -8.22 23.62
N SER A 338 -7.89 -8.29 23.87
CA SER A 338 -8.40 -8.45 25.22
C SER A 338 -8.08 -9.82 25.81
N ALA A 339 -8.25 -9.99 27.11
CA ALA A 339 -8.16 -11.29 27.78
C ALA A 339 -9.20 -12.30 27.27
N ASN A 340 -10.34 -11.82 26.72
CA ASN A 340 -11.39 -12.66 26.15
C ASN A 340 -11.06 -13.10 24.71
N HIS A 341 -10.14 -12.42 24.03
CA HIS A 341 -9.73 -12.80 22.69
C HIS A 341 -8.82 -14.03 22.74
N TYR A 342 -9.01 -14.99 21.84
CA TYR A 342 -8.23 -16.23 21.81
C TYR A 342 -6.70 -16.02 21.64
N LYS A 343 -6.28 -14.89 21.09
CA LYS A 343 -4.86 -14.49 21.01
C LYS A 343 -4.37 -13.75 22.26
N GLY A 344 -5.26 -13.17 23.03
CA GLY A 344 -4.91 -12.43 24.24
C GLY A 344 -5.10 -13.23 25.54
N SER A 345 -5.87 -14.32 25.49
CA SER A 345 -6.27 -15.06 26.69
C SER A 345 -5.09 -15.66 27.47
N ALA A 346 -4.06 -16.15 26.77
CA ALA A 346 -2.88 -16.72 27.40
C ALA A 346 -2.07 -15.69 28.20
N ASP A 347 -2.13 -14.43 27.79
CA ASP A 347 -1.37 -13.31 28.36
C ASP A 347 -2.24 -12.39 29.24
N ASN A 348 -3.49 -12.77 29.51
CA ASN A 348 -4.49 -11.92 30.17
C ASN A 348 -4.61 -10.54 29.50
N GLY A 349 -4.73 -10.56 28.18
CA GLY A 349 -4.72 -9.38 27.31
C GLY A 349 -3.32 -8.89 26.96
N ASN A 350 -3.17 -8.38 25.75
CA ASN A 350 -1.92 -7.77 25.32
C ASN A 350 -2.15 -6.53 24.45
N VAL A 351 -1.20 -5.61 24.49
CA VAL A 351 -1.16 -4.39 23.69
C VAL A 351 0.25 -4.22 23.11
N ASN A 352 0.30 -3.85 21.83
CA ASN A 352 1.55 -3.63 21.12
C ASN A 352 1.50 -2.29 20.41
N GLU A 353 2.48 -1.45 20.72
CA GLU A 353 2.69 -0.14 20.10
C GLU A 353 3.98 -0.16 19.31
N TYR A 354 3.90 0.22 18.05
CA TYR A 354 5.05 0.35 17.17
C TYR A 354 5.13 1.77 16.64
N ARG A 355 6.32 2.33 16.63
CA ARG A 355 6.59 3.60 15.99
C ARG A 355 7.81 3.50 15.11
N THR A 356 7.63 3.75 13.82
CA THR A 356 8.72 3.79 12.85
C THR A 356 8.76 5.18 12.21
N THR A 357 9.91 5.81 12.23
CA THR A 357 10.15 7.10 11.58
C THR A 357 11.19 6.91 10.49
N TYR A 358 10.85 7.31 9.28
CA TYR A 358 11.74 7.35 8.13
C TYR A 358 12.03 8.80 7.79
N GLU A 359 13.30 9.16 7.79
CA GLU A 359 13.77 10.48 7.41
C GLU A 359 14.68 10.38 6.19
N LYS A 360 14.45 11.25 5.23
CA LYS A 360 15.29 11.38 4.04
C LYS A 360 15.57 12.85 3.78
N MET A 361 16.83 13.20 3.70
CA MET A 361 17.30 14.52 3.32
C MET A 361 18.09 14.41 2.02
N VAL A 362 17.80 15.28 1.07
CA VAL A 362 18.53 15.34 -0.20
C VAL A 362 18.90 16.79 -0.47
N THR A 363 20.14 17.03 -0.84
CA THR A 363 20.60 18.26 -1.45
C THR A 363 21.17 17.94 -2.82
N SER A 364 20.80 18.72 -3.82
CA SER A 364 21.30 18.56 -5.20
C SER A 364 21.58 19.92 -5.80
N THR A 365 22.81 20.17 -6.23
CA THR A 365 23.19 21.42 -6.89
C THR A 365 23.71 21.11 -8.28
N THR A 366 23.13 21.74 -9.30
CA THR A 366 23.47 21.55 -10.72
C THR A 366 23.71 22.86 -11.40
N ALA A 367 24.76 22.93 -12.21
CA ALA A 367 24.95 23.98 -13.19
C ALA A 367 24.48 23.46 -14.56
N ASN A 368 23.56 24.18 -15.18
CA ASN A 368 22.91 23.80 -16.43
C ASN A 368 23.20 24.89 -17.46
N TYR A 369 23.76 24.52 -18.60
CA TYR A 369 23.95 25.44 -19.72
C TYR A 369 23.22 24.94 -20.96
N THR A 370 22.51 25.83 -21.64
CA THR A 370 21.90 25.56 -22.93
C THR A 370 22.19 26.75 -23.87
N GLY A 371 22.85 26.47 -24.99
CA GLY A 371 23.17 27.47 -26.01
C GLY A 371 22.85 26.97 -27.40
N THR A 372 22.35 27.88 -28.25
CA THR A 372 22.08 27.61 -29.66
C THR A 372 22.95 28.52 -30.52
N PHE A 373 23.72 27.91 -31.42
CA PHE A 373 24.66 28.57 -32.33
C PHE A 373 24.33 28.12 -33.76
N ASP A 374 23.68 28.97 -34.51
CA ASP A 374 23.13 28.62 -35.82
C ASP A 374 22.25 27.35 -35.74
N LYS A 375 22.66 26.27 -36.35
CA LYS A 375 21.95 24.96 -36.35
C LYS A 375 22.34 24.02 -35.20
N HIS A 376 23.28 24.42 -34.37
CA HIS A 376 23.83 23.62 -33.28
C HIS A 376 23.20 24.03 -31.94
N THR A 377 22.57 23.13 -31.27
CA THR A 377 22.12 23.33 -29.88
C THR A 377 22.89 22.39 -28.95
N VAL A 378 23.52 22.96 -27.93
CA VAL A 378 24.29 22.24 -26.91
C VAL A 378 23.62 22.46 -25.56
N GLY A 379 23.27 21.38 -24.87
CA GLY A 379 22.85 21.36 -23.48
C GLY A 379 23.86 20.59 -22.64
N THR A 380 24.31 21.17 -21.53
CA THR A 380 25.19 20.46 -20.60
C THR A 380 24.76 20.69 -19.16
N MET A 381 24.95 19.69 -18.34
CA MET A 381 24.68 19.75 -16.90
C MET A 381 25.84 19.08 -16.15
N VAL A 382 26.31 19.73 -15.09
CA VAL A 382 27.18 19.12 -14.10
C VAL A 382 26.59 19.36 -12.73
N GLY A 383 26.72 18.38 -11.84
CA GLY A 383 26.09 18.49 -10.53
C GLY A 383 26.69 17.61 -9.46
N PHE A 384 26.34 17.96 -8.24
CA PHE A 384 26.63 17.23 -7.02
C PHE A 384 25.34 16.97 -6.25
N GLU A 385 25.21 15.78 -5.71
CA GLU A 385 24.07 15.40 -4.88
C GLU A 385 24.54 14.69 -3.61
N ALA A 386 23.93 14.99 -2.49
CA ALA A 386 24.11 14.27 -1.23
C ALA A 386 22.74 13.87 -0.67
N GLU A 387 22.68 12.63 -0.20
CA GLU A 387 21.48 12.03 0.39
C GLU A 387 21.83 11.43 1.75
N LYS A 388 20.95 11.62 2.74
CA LYS A 388 21.01 10.97 4.04
C LYS A 388 19.66 10.37 4.36
N ASN A 389 19.64 9.09 4.70
CA ASN A 389 18.47 8.36 5.15
C ASN A 389 18.67 7.92 6.60
N LYS A 390 17.62 8.02 7.41
CA LYS A 390 17.58 7.53 8.78
C LYS A 390 16.27 6.82 9.04
N THR A 391 16.33 5.72 9.77
CA THR A 391 15.16 4.98 10.26
C THR A 391 15.31 4.79 11.75
N ASP A 392 14.34 5.25 12.50
CA ASP A 392 14.19 5.01 13.93
C ASP A 392 12.97 4.13 14.17
N TYR A 393 13.16 3.06 14.93
CA TYR A 393 12.11 2.12 15.28
C TYR A 393 12.06 1.91 16.78
N VAL A 394 10.86 1.99 17.34
CA VAL A 394 10.57 1.65 18.73
C VAL A 394 9.34 0.75 18.77
N ARG A 395 9.42 -0.30 19.57
CA ARG A 395 8.31 -1.16 19.95
C ARG A 395 8.16 -1.14 21.46
N ALA A 396 6.95 -0.99 21.95
CA ALA A 396 6.57 -1.23 23.32
C ALA A 396 5.44 -2.28 23.35
N THR A 397 5.54 -3.27 24.21
CA THR A 397 4.53 -4.31 24.36
C THR A 397 4.16 -4.46 25.81
N GLY A 398 2.88 -4.66 26.08
CA GLY A 398 2.33 -4.92 27.41
C GLY A 398 1.48 -6.17 27.40
N SER A 399 1.59 -6.98 28.46
CA SER A 399 0.72 -8.12 28.73
C SER A 399 0.28 -8.14 30.18
N ASN A 400 -0.70 -8.96 30.51
CA ASN A 400 -1.35 -8.98 31.82
C ASN A 400 -1.97 -7.61 32.15
N LEU A 401 -2.98 -7.24 31.37
CA LEU A 401 -3.64 -5.94 31.51
C LEU A 401 -4.49 -5.88 32.78
N ALA A 402 -4.27 -4.87 33.60
CA ALA A 402 -5.00 -4.69 34.86
C ALA A 402 -6.47 -4.40 34.66
N VAL A 403 -6.82 -3.72 33.54
CA VAL A 403 -8.18 -3.34 33.15
C VAL A 403 -8.36 -3.48 31.65
N SER A 404 -9.52 -3.98 31.24
CA SER A 404 -9.85 -4.21 29.83
C SER A 404 -10.25 -2.95 29.04
N THR A 405 -10.41 -1.82 29.71
CA THR A 405 -10.87 -0.56 29.10
C THR A 405 -9.73 0.41 28.78
N ILE A 406 -8.51 0.13 29.21
CA ILE A 406 -7.34 0.99 28.95
C ILE A 406 -6.32 0.20 28.14
N HIS A 407 -6.25 0.51 26.84
CA HIS A 407 -5.44 -0.19 25.86
C HIS A 407 -4.07 0.47 25.66
N THR A 408 -3.34 0.66 26.78
CA THR A 408 -2.00 1.27 26.79
C THR A 408 -0.97 0.38 27.47
N VAL A 409 0.27 0.41 27.00
CA VAL A 409 1.36 -0.40 27.55
C VAL A 409 1.61 -0.07 29.02
N SER A 410 1.41 1.18 29.43
CA SER A 410 1.69 1.63 30.82
C SER A 410 0.80 1.00 31.88
N THR A 411 -0.36 0.45 31.51
CA THR A 411 -1.29 -0.24 32.43
C THR A 411 -1.07 -1.75 32.50
N ALA A 412 -0.13 -2.28 31.72
CA ALA A 412 0.18 -3.70 31.70
C ALA A 412 1.07 -4.11 32.90
N GLY A 413 0.78 -5.27 33.46
CA GLY A 413 1.58 -5.84 34.55
C GLY A 413 2.98 -6.29 34.10
N THR A 414 3.12 -6.66 32.82
CA THR A 414 4.41 -6.98 32.21
C THR A 414 4.61 -6.08 30.99
N GLN A 415 5.74 -5.38 30.96
CA GLN A 415 6.07 -4.45 29.90
C GLN A 415 7.43 -4.77 29.31
N THR A 416 7.54 -4.73 27.98
CA THR A 416 8.82 -4.89 27.26
C THR A 416 8.96 -3.82 26.20
N SER A 417 10.20 -3.46 25.89
CA SER A 417 10.49 -2.53 24.80
C SER A 417 11.69 -2.99 24.00
N ALA A 418 11.72 -2.62 22.75
CA ALA A 418 12.85 -2.80 21.85
C ALA A 418 12.91 -1.64 20.86
N GLY A 419 14.10 -1.38 20.36
CA GLY A 419 14.28 -0.32 19.37
C GLY A 419 15.63 -0.40 18.70
N TYR A 420 15.71 0.25 17.54
CA TYR A 420 16.96 0.44 16.82
C TYR A 420 16.91 1.72 15.99
N SER A 421 18.07 2.24 15.70
CA SER A 421 18.27 3.32 14.75
C SER A 421 19.33 2.91 13.77
N TRP A 422 19.06 3.09 12.47
CA TRP A 422 20.04 2.87 11.44
C TRP A 422 19.91 3.93 10.35
N GLY A 423 20.99 4.14 9.59
CA GLY A 423 20.99 5.10 8.52
C GLY A 423 22.04 4.81 7.48
N ASN A 424 21.92 5.49 6.36
CA ASN A 424 22.89 5.47 5.30
C ASN A 424 22.99 6.84 4.64
N SER A 425 24.11 7.06 3.95
CA SER A 425 24.34 8.27 3.19
C SER A 425 24.87 7.91 1.80
N MET A 426 24.58 8.76 0.85
CA MET A 426 25.09 8.65 -0.51
C MET A 426 25.54 10.02 -0.99
N VAL A 427 26.64 10.07 -1.70
CA VAL A 427 27.11 11.25 -2.42
C VAL A 427 27.29 10.90 -3.88
N SER A 428 26.99 11.84 -4.77
CA SER A 428 27.01 11.59 -6.20
C SER A 428 27.54 12.80 -6.96
N VAL A 429 28.30 12.53 -8.00
CA VAL A 429 28.67 13.51 -9.01
C VAL A 429 28.01 13.07 -10.31
N LEU A 430 27.40 14.00 -11.02
CA LEU A 430 26.64 13.70 -12.24
C LEU A 430 26.95 14.72 -13.32
N SER A 431 26.94 14.27 -14.57
CA SER A 431 27.07 15.12 -15.74
C SER A 431 26.21 14.60 -16.88
N LYS A 432 25.76 15.51 -17.73
CA LYS A 432 24.99 15.22 -18.93
C LYS A 432 25.40 16.16 -20.05
N LEU A 433 25.46 15.65 -21.26
CA LEU A 433 25.65 16.40 -22.49
C LEU A 433 24.55 16.02 -23.47
N ASP A 434 23.85 17.00 -23.97
CA ASP A 434 22.88 16.86 -25.07
C ASP A 434 23.37 17.71 -26.24
N TYR A 435 23.40 17.15 -27.41
CA TYR A 435 23.71 17.84 -28.64
C TYR A 435 22.63 17.58 -29.68
N ASN A 436 22.22 18.63 -30.36
CA ASN A 436 21.24 18.60 -31.43
C ASN A 436 21.74 19.42 -32.60
N TYR A 437 21.73 18.83 -33.80
CA TYR A 437 22.01 19.54 -35.06
C TYR A 437 20.74 19.65 -35.89
N ASP A 438 20.28 20.87 -36.13
CA ASP A 438 19.18 21.24 -37.00
C ASP A 438 17.87 20.47 -36.72
N GLU A 439 17.65 20.06 -35.48
CA GLU A 439 16.54 19.20 -35.07
C GLU A 439 16.46 17.85 -35.83
N ARG A 440 17.55 17.46 -36.49
CA ARG A 440 17.70 16.21 -37.27
C ARG A 440 18.43 15.13 -36.51
N TYR A 441 19.62 15.46 -35.99
CA TYR A 441 20.52 14.53 -35.33
C TYR A 441 20.65 14.90 -33.85
N PHE A 442 20.38 13.93 -33.00
CA PHE A 442 20.47 14.11 -31.55
C PHE A 442 21.45 13.10 -30.98
N ILE A 443 22.36 13.57 -30.14
CA ILE A 443 23.27 12.73 -29.37
C ILE A 443 23.18 13.18 -27.93
N SER A 444 23.04 12.23 -27.00
CA SER A 444 23.11 12.52 -25.58
C SER A 444 24.02 11.52 -24.87
N GLY A 445 24.74 12.02 -23.87
CA GLY A 445 25.56 11.21 -22.99
C GLY A 445 25.33 11.62 -21.53
N SER A 446 25.33 10.67 -20.62
CA SER A 446 25.28 10.93 -19.19
C SER A 446 26.29 10.10 -18.43
N TYR A 447 26.80 10.65 -17.35
CA TYR A 447 27.69 9.96 -16.43
C TYR A 447 27.32 10.34 -15.00
N ARG A 448 27.25 9.34 -14.14
CA ARG A 448 27.02 9.50 -12.71
C ARG A 448 27.95 8.57 -11.93
N ARG A 449 28.52 9.07 -10.85
CA ARG A 449 29.30 8.28 -9.91
C ARG A 449 28.68 8.42 -8.51
N ASP A 450 28.25 7.29 -7.94
CA ASP A 450 27.63 7.21 -6.62
C ASP A 450 28.59 6.58 -5.61
N GLY A 451 28.73 7.21 -4.45
CA GLY A 451 29.43 6.66 -3.29
C GLY A 451 28.44 6.38 -2.16
N SER A 452 28.25 5.10 -1.81
CA SER A 452 27.29 4.66 -0.80
C SER A 452 27.98 4.22 0.49
N SER A 453 27.47 4.70 1.65
CA SER A 453 27.92 4.25 2.97
C SER A 453 27.50 2.82 3.32
N ARG A 454 26.64 2.20 2.53
CA ARG A 454 26.18 0.80 2.72
C ARG A 454 27.24 -0.22 2.30
N LEU A 455 28.19 0.20 1.46
CA LEU A 455 29.22 -0.65 0.92
C LEU A 455 30.55 -0.44 1.65
N SER A 456 31.44 -1.42 1.60
CA SER A 456 32.77 -1.34 2.15
C SER A 456 33.56 -0.17 1.54
N LYS A 457 34.62 0.27 2.20
CA LYS A 457 35.45 1.38 1.68
C LYS A 457 36.04 1.12 0.28
N GLN A 458 36.28 -0.14 -0.05
CA GLN A 458 36.87 -0.56 -1.31
C GLN A 458 35.85 -0.57 -2.45
N GLU A 459 34.61 -0.98 -2.18
CA GLU A 459 33.54 -1.16 -3.17
C GLU A 459 32.47 -0.06 -3.12
N ARG A 460 32.78 1.04 -2.45
CA ARG A 460 31.80 2.11 -2.16
C ARG A 460 31.29 2.85 -3.39
N TRP A 461 32.11 2.91 -4.46
CA TRP A 461 31.86 3.74 -5.61
C TRP A 461 31.36 2.94 -6.82
N GLY A 462 30.19 3.28 -7.32
CA GLY A 462 29.62 2.76 -8.57
C GLY A 462 29.64 3.83 -9.67
N ASN A 463 29.87 3.41 -10.92
CA ASN A 463 29.80 4.28 -12.09
C ASN A 463 28.62 3.86 -12.95
N PHE A 464 27.84 4.83 -13.35
CA PHE A 464 26.63 4.68 -14.17
C PHE A 464 26.77 5.63 -15.36
N TRP A 465 26.49 5.15 -16.56
CA TRP A 465 26.62 5.97 -17.75
C TRP A 465 25.66 5.52 -18.84
N SER A 466 25.31 6.45 -19.73
CA SER A 466 24.55 6.12 -20.92
C SER A 466 24.95 6.98 -22.10
N VAL A 467 24.76 6.44 -23.29
CA VAL A 467 24.85 7.14 -24.57
C VAL A 467 23.57 6.85 -25.36
N ALA A 468 23.01 7.86 -25.98
CA ALA A 468 21.85 7.72 -26.85
C ALA A 468 22.02 8.57 -28.10
N GLY A 469 21.47 8.08 -29.21
CA GLY A 469 21.38 8.80 -30.47
C GLY A 469 19.94 8.75 -31.01
N ALA A 470 19.54 9.81 -31.71
CA ALA A 470 18.29 9.81 -32.45
C ALA A 470 18.43 10.55 -33.76
N TRP A 471 17.74 10.05 -34.78
CA TRP A 471 17.65 10.66 -36.08
C TRP A 471 16.18 10.94 -36.42
N ASN A 472 15.88 12.21 -36.64
CA ASN A 472 14.55 12.66 -37.07
C ASN A 472 14.50 12.68 -38.60
N ILE A 473 14.11 11.60 -39.18
CA ILE A 473 14.09 11.38 -40.63
C ILE A 473 13.12 12.34 -41.33
N MET A 474 12.03 12.74 -40.65
CA MET A 474 11.06 13.69 -41.26
C MET A 474 11.62 15.05 -41.54
N ARG A 475 12.74 15.47 -40.91
CA ARG A 475 13.42 16.73 -41.18
C ARG A 475 14.38 16.67 -42.38
N GLU A 476 14.54 15.51 -42.99
CA GLU A 476 15.40 15.34 -44.15
C GLU A 476 14.69 15.83 -45.43
N GLY A 477 15.43 16.45 -46.36
CA GLY A 477 14.89 17.01 -47.60
C GLY A 477 14.20 15.96 -48.47
N PHE A 478 14.66 14.70 -48.44
CA PHE A 478 14.04 13.61 -49.21
C PHE A 478 12.67 13.19 -48.69
N MET A 479 12.35 13.51 -47.43
CA MET A 479 11.06 13.19 -46.79
C MET A 479 9.95 14.22 -47.11
N SER A 480 10.29 15.38 -47.62
CA SER A 480 9.33 16.45 -47.95
C SER A 480 8.23 16.02 -48.93
N LYS A 481 8.45 14.96 -49.68
CA LYS A 481 7.49 14.36 -50.64
C LYS A 481 6.45 13.45 -50.00
N TYR A 482 6.65 13.05 -48.72
CA TYR A 482 5.82 12.05 -48.03
C TYR A 482 4.91 12.69 -46.97
N SER A 483 3.91 13.45 -47.45
CA SER A 483 2.98 14.21 -46.59
C SER A 483 2.06 13.34 -45.72
N PHE A 484 1.96 12.04 -46.01
CA PHE A 484 1.15 11.10 -45.23
C PHE A 484 1.80 10.69 -43.90
N LEU A 485 3.11 10.92 -43.73
CA LEU A 485 3.85 10.65 -42.49
C LEU A 485 4.02 11.98 -41.73
N SER A 486 3.51 12.02 -40.50
CA SER A 486 3.67 13.18 -39.61
C SER A 486 4.93 13.13 -38.75
N ASN A 487 5.41 11.93 -38.41
CA ASN A 487 6.61 11.75 -37.60
C ASN A 487 7.29 10.40 -37.92
N LEU A 488 8.58 10.44 -38.20
CA LEU A 488 9.44 9.26 -38.34
C LEU A 488 10.79 9.55 -37.67
N ARG A 489 11.04 8.88 -36.52
CA ARG A 489 12.25 9.06 -35.74
C ARG A 489 12.82 7.71 -35.30
N ILE A 490 14.09 7.47 -35.57
CA ILE A 490 14.85 6.31 -35.07
C ILE A 490 15.61 6.76 -33.81
N ARG A 491 15.63 5.91 -32.81
CA ARG A 491 16.37 6.11 -31.55
C ARG A 491 17.07 4.83 -31.15
N ALA A 492 18.28 4.98 -30.64
CA ALA A 492 19.03 3.92 -30.02
C ALA A 492 19.70 4.43 -28.74
N SER A 493 19.76 3.62 -27.72
CA SER A 493 20.42 3.95 -26.47
C SER A 493 21.09 2.73 -25.86
N TYR A 494 22.22 2.96 -25.17
CA TYR A 494 22.93 1.96 -24.38
C TYR A 494 23.44 2.59 -23.10
N GLY A 495 23.44 1.84 -22.01
CA GLY A 495 23.94 2.34 -20.73
C GLY A 495 23.98 1.28 -19.62
N ILE A 496 24.55 1.67 -18.49
CA ILE A 496 24.71 0.86 -17.28
C ILE A 496 24.05 1.61 -16.11
N ASN A 497 23.15 0.91 -15.43
CA ASN A 497 22.44 1.36 -14.22
C ASN A 497 22.75 0.45 -13.03
#